data_de4c244fb3692ffc24abdc04aeea8c2d
#
_entry.id   de4c244fb3692ffc24abdc04aeea8c2d
#
_cell.length_a   1.000
_cell.length_b   1.000
_cell.length_c   1.000
_cell.angle_alpha   90.00
_cell.angle_beta   90.00
_cell.angle_gamma   90.00
#
_symmetry.space_group_name_H-M   'P 1'
#
loop_
_entity.id
_entity.type
_entity.pdbx_description
1 polymer ?
#
loop_
_entity_poly.entity_id
_entity_poly.type
_entity_poly.pdbx_seq_one_letter_code
_entity_poly.pdbx_strand_id
1 'polypeptide(L)'
;MARKKKFSNNWKKAQQRVTKLHSKIANIRKHFVHKSSSDISKNHAVVFVEDLQVKNMSASSKGTKAKPGNRVTQKSGLNRSILDASPFELGRQLEYKTRWRGGLLVSVPPQNTSRKCPECQHIAARRKRSLFVWSADSQPMQILLAL
;
A
#
# COMPACT_ATOMS: atom_id res chain seq x y z
N MET A 1 -5.26 -10.82 27.07
CA MET A 1 -4.16 -10.41 27.98
C MET A 1 -4.65 -9.53 29.15
N ALA A 2 -5.62 -8.66 28.95
CA ALA A 2 -6.10 -7.67 29.95
C ALA A 2 -6.53 -8.27 31.31
N ARG A 3 -7.09 -9.50 31.33
CA ARG A 3 -7.55 -10.17 32.57
C ARG A 3 -6.45 -10.92 33.33
N LYS A 4 -5.20 -10.90 32.89
CA LYS A 4 -4.09 -11.64 33.51
C LYS A 4 -3.17 -10.69 34.25
N LYS A 5 -2.70 -11.08 35.43
CA LYS A 5 -1.72 -10.30 36.21
C LYS A 5 -0.45 -10.12 35.32
N LYS A 6 -0.06 -8.88 35.09
CA LYS A 6 1.10 -8.51 34.28
C LYS A 6 2.37 -9.19 34.81
N PHE A 7 3.19 -9.71 33.91
CA PHE A 7 4.43 -10.46 34.19
C PHE A 7 4.28 -11.84 34.85
N SER A 8 3.06 -12.31 35.17
CA SER A 8 2.83 -13.69 35.60
C SER A 8 3.17 -14.69 34.48
N ASN A 9 3.44 -15.95 34.85
CA ASN A 9 3.70 -17.00 33.86
C ASN A 9 2.57 -17.17 32.85
N ASN A 10 1.33 -17.04 33.27
CA ASN A 10 0.16 -17.09 32.39
C ASN A 10 0.06 -15.88 31.46
N TRP A 11 0.51 -14.72 31.92
CA TRP A 11 0.61 -13.52 31.07
C TRP A 11 1.72 -13.69 30.02
N LYS A 12 2.90 -14.18 30.42
CA LYS A 12 4.03 -14.46 29.50
C LYS A 12 3.64 -15.47 28.43
N LYS A 13 2.97 -16.58 28.78
CA LYS A 13 2.45 -17.56 27.82
C LYS A 13 1.45 -16.93 26.83
N ALA A 14 0.55 -16.07 27.31
CA ALA A 14 -0.39 -15.37 26.45
C ALA A 14 0.31 -14.37 25.52
N GLN A 15 1.31 -13.64 26.03
CA GLN A 15 2.13 -12.72 25.23
C GLN A 15 2.85 -13.46 24.09
N GLN A 16 3.48 -14.58 24.37
CA GLN A 16 4.14 -15.40 23.35
C GLN A 16 3.18 -15.85 22.25
N ARG A 17 1.94 -16.25 22.60
CA ARG A 17 0.92 -16.59 21.59
C ARG A 17 0.58 -15.40 20.69
N VAL A 18 0.38 -14.23 21.28
CA VAL A 18 0.10 -12.99 20.51
C VAL A 18 1.28 -12.63 19.60
N THR A 19 2.51 -12.70 20.11
CA THR A 19 3.72 -12.44 19.30
C THR A 19 3.81 -13.42 18.13
N LYS A 20 3.57 -14.71 18.33
CA LYS A 20 3.55 -15.71 17.26
C LYS A 20 2.49 -15.41 16.19
N LEU A 21 1.30 -14.95 16.59
CA LEU A 21 0.25 -14.54 15.67
C LEU A 21 0.67 -13.32 14.84
N HIS A 22 1.24 -12.31 15.47
CA HIS A 22 1.76 -11.14 14.74
C HIS A 22 2.87 -11.51 13.76
N SER A 23 3.80 -12.38 14.15
CA SER A 23 4.84 -12.88 13.24
C SER A 23 4.23 -13.66 12.07
N LYS A 24 3.22 -14.49 12.29
CA LYS A 24 2.51 -15.19 11.22
C LYS A 24 1.84 -14.23 10.24
N ILE A 25 1.15 -13.21 10.73
CA ILE A 25 0.52 -12.17 9.91
C ILE A 25 1.57 -11.43 9.08
N ALA A 26 2.67 -11.01 9.70
CA ALA A 26 3.77 -10.34 9.01
C ALA A 26 4.38 -11.20 7.88
N ASN A 27 4.56 -12.49 8.13
CA ASN A 27 5.09 -13.44 7.15
C ASN A 27 4.12 -13.64 5.97
N ILE A 28 2.81 -13.75 6.23
CA ILE A 28 1.78 -13.85 5.18
C ILE A 28 1.81 -12.61 4.29
N ARG A 29 1.84 -11.40 4.88
CA ARG A 29 1.93 -10.14 4.12
C ARG A 29 3.21 -10.09 3.28
N LYS A 30 4.35 -10.40 3.88
CA LYS A 30 5.64 -10.45 3.17
C LYS A 30 5.60 -11.42 1.99
N HIS A 31 5.07 -12.62 2.20
CA HIS A 31 4.92 -13.62 1.13
C HIS A 31 4.02 -13.11 0.00
N PHE A 32 2.89 -12.50 0.34
CA PHE A 32 1.98 -11.91 -0.65
C PHE A 32 2.67 -10.84 -1.50
N VAL A 33 3.36 -9.89 -0.87
CA VAL A 33 4.09 -8.82 -1.56
C VAL A 33 5.19 -9.41 -2.45
N HIS A 34 5.94 -10.42 -1.95
CA HIS A 34 6.97 -11.10 -2.75
C HIS A 34 6.41 -11.82 -3.97
N LYS A 35 5.28 -12.51 -3.82
CA LYS A 35 4.61 -13.20 -4.92
C LYS A 35 4.11 -12.19 -5.94
N SER A 36 3.33 -11.20 -5.53
CA SER A 36 2.77 -10.19 -6.43
C SER A 36 3.85 -9.42 -7.18
N SER A 37 4.90 -8.94 -6.49
CA SER A 37 6.00 -8.22 -7.14
C SER A 37 6.79 -9.11 -8.11
N SER A 38 6.90 -10.42 -7.83
CA SER A 38 7.55 -11.36 -8.74
C SER A 38 6.71 -11.60 -9.99
N ASP A 39 5.40 -11.76 -9.84
CA ASP A 39 4.48 -11.99 -10.95
C ASP A 39 4.43 -10.75 -11.86
N ILE A 40 4.30 -9.56 -11.28
CA ILE A 40 4.32 -8.30 -12.05
C ILE A 40 5.63 -8.15 -12.82
N SER A 41 6.77 -8.29 -12.18
CA SER A 41 8.08 -8.10 -12.81
C SER A 41 8.44 -9.21 -13.82
N LYS A 42 7.76 -10.37 -13.81
CA LYS A 42 7.91 -11.40 -14.84
C LYS A 42 7.13 -11.06 -16.11
N ASN A 43 5.94 -10.50 -15.93
CA ASN A 43 4.99 -10.33 -17.02
C ASN A 43 5.10 -8.96 -17.72
N HIS A 44 5.84 -7.99 -17.11
CA HIS A 44 5.90 -6.63 -17.62
C HIS A 44 7.35 -6.13 -17.70
N ALA A 45 7.78 -5.70 -18.88
CA ALA A 45 9.09 -5.08 -19.09
C ALA A 45 9.17 -3.66 -18.51
N VAL A 46 8.05 -2.93 -18.53
CA VAL A 46 7.94 -1.58 -17.95
C VAL A 46 6.79 -1.55 -16.95
N VAL A 47 7.06 -1.05 -15.75
CA VAL A 47 6.09 -0.94 -14.66
C VAL A 47 6.01 0.51 -14.21
N PHE A 48 4.80 1.08 -14.20
CA PHE A 48 4.56 2.42 -13.66
C PHE A 48 3.98 2.31 -12.25
N VAL A 49 4.55 3.06 -11.30
CA VAL A 49 4.06 3.14 -9.92
C VAL A 49 3.86 4.59 -9.51
N GLU A 50 2.86 4.85 -8.69
CA GLU A 50 2.68 6.18 -8.10
C GLU A 50 3.74 6.42 -7.01
N ASP A 51 4.34 7.62 -6.98
CA ASP A 51 5.23 8.07 -5.91
C ASP A 51 4.42 8.46 -4.67
N LEU A 52 4.00 7.45 -3.91
CA LEU A 52 3.17 7.62 -2.74
C LEU A 52 3.98 8.04 -1.52
N GLN A 53 3.65 9.18 -0.94
CA GLN A 53 4.22 9.66 0.33
C GLN A 53 3.63 8.88 1.52
N VAL A 54 3.94 7.59 1.63
CA VAL A 54 3.34 6.66 2.61
C VAL A 54 3.47 7.17 4.04
N LYS A 55 4.59 7.80 4.40
CA LYS A 55 4.82 8.39 5.72
C LYS A 55 3.79 9.48 6.02
N ASN A 56 3.54 10.37 5.07
CA ASN A 56 2.56 11.45 5.22
C ASN A 56 1.13 10.91 5.20
N MET A 57 0.86 9.93 4.34
CA MET A 57 -0.46 9.29 4.26
C MET A 57 -0.82 8.55 5.54
N SER A 58 0.15 7.94 6.23
CA SER A 58 -0.04 7.21 7.49
C SER A 58 0.20 8.04 8.75
N ALA A 59 0.40 9.35 8.63
CA ALA A 59 0.57 10.24 9.77
C ALA A 59 -0.63 10.21 10.72
N SER A 60 -0.38 10.33 12.02
CA SER A 60 -1.43 10.37 13.05
C SER A 60 -2.20 11.69 13.00
N SER A 61 -3.51 11.63 13.20
CA SER A 61 -4.36 12.84 13.35
C SER A 61 -4.72 13.18 14.80
N LYS A 62 -3.96 12.67 15.78
CA LYS A 62 -4.24 12.92 17.21
C LYS A 62 -4.18 14.40 17.61
N GLY A 63 -3.39 15.20 16.90
CA GLY A 63 -3.14 16.59 17.26
C GLY A 63 -2.30 16.73 18.54
N THR A 64 -2.35 17.91 19.14
CA THR A 64 -1.69 18.26 20.40
C THR A 64 -2.73 18.46 21.52
N LYS A 65 -2.29 18.62 22.78
CA LYS A 65 -3.19 18.93 23.90
C LYS A 65 -3.95 20.26 23.68
N ALA A 66 -3.28 21.27 23.08
CA ALA A 66 -3.88 22.58 22.80
C ALA A 66 -4.83 22.55 21.58
N LYS A 67 -4.56 21.67 20.60
CA LYS A 67 -5.40 21.47 19.41
C LYS A 67 -5.60 19.98 19.19
N PRO A 68 -6.59 19.37 19.85
CA PRO A 68 -6.89 17.95 19.69
C PRO A 68 -7.32 17.65 18.25
N GLY A 69 -6.84 16.53 17.73
CA GLY A 69 -7.14 16.11 16.37
C GLY A 69 -8.58 15.65 16.21
N ASN A 70 -9.10 15.78 15.00
CA ASN A 70 -10.43 15.34 14.64
C ASN A 70 -10.39 13.98 13.90
N ARG A 71 -11.46 13.19 14.04
CA ARG A 71 -11.64 11.88 13.36
C ARG A 71 -10.46 10.90 13.57
N VAL A 72 -9.85 10.90 14.75
CA VAL A 72 -8.65 10.11 15.08
C VAL A 72 -8.87 8.61 14.85
N THR A 73 -10.04 8.08 15.25
CA THR A 73 -10.36 6.65 15.10
C THR A 73 -10.45 6.25 13.63
N GLN A 74 -11.15 7.04 12.80
CA GLN A 74 -11.28 6.79 11.36
C GLN A 74 -9.91 6.86 10.67
N LYS A 75 -9.10 7.88 11.00
CA LYS A 75 -7.73 8.00 10.47
C LYS A 75 -6.85 6.84 10.92
N SER A 76 -6.98 6.35 12.14
CA SER A 76 -6.27 5.17 12.63
C SER A 76 -6.64 3.91 11.85
N GLY A 77 -7.94 3.72 11.55
CA GLY A 77 -8.41 2.62 10.69
C GLY A 77 -7.82 2.70 9.28
N LEU A 78 -7.89 3.87 8.65
CA LEU A 78 -7.28 4.12 7.33
C LEU A 78 -5.77 3.86 7.33
N ASN A 79 -5.05 4.35 8.34
CA ASN A 79 -3.60 4.13 8.46
C ASN A 79 -3.27 2.64 8.55
N ARG A 80 -4.08 1.87 9.29
CA ARG A 80 -3.92 0.41 9.37
C ARG A 80 -4.08 -0.23 7.99
N SER A 81 -5.11 0.14 7.23
CA SER A 81 -5.33 -0.39 5.87
C SER A 81 -4.18 -0.03 4.92
N ILE A 82 -3.68 1.21 4.96
CA ILE A 82 -2.53 1.64 4.15
C ILE A 82 -1.28 0.82 4.49
N LEU A 83 -1.00 0.63 5.78
CA LEU A 83 0.17 -0.13 6.22
C LEU A 83 0.03 -1.64 5.94
N ASP A 84 -1.20 -2.17 5.96
CA ASP A 84 -1.50 -3.56 5.60
C ASP A 84 -1.22 -3.84 4.13
N ALA A 85 -1.54 -2.91 3.24
CA ALA A 85 -1.24 -3.00 1.81
C ALA A 85 0.26 -2.95 1.50
N SER A 86 1.08 -2.45 2.44
CA SER A 86 2.55 -2.37 2.32
C SER A 86 3.07 -1.72 1.03
N PRO A 87 2.55 -0.56 0.60
CA PRO A 87 2.88 0.04 -0.71
C PRO A 87 4.37 0.37 -0.84
N PHE A 88 5.02 0.80 0.23
CA PHE A 88 6.46 1.05 0.25
C PHE A 88 7.27 -0.21 -0.07
N GLU A 89 6.94 -1.32 0.59
CA GLU A 89 7.66 -2.60 0.39
C GLU A 89 7.40 -3.17 -1.00
N LEU A 90 6.19 -3.02 -1.52
CA LEU A 90 5.84 -3.41 -2.89
C LEU A 90 6.66 -2.62 -3.91
N GLY A 91 6.72 -1.30 -3.79
CA GLY A 91 7.53 -0.44 -4.67
C GLY A 91 9.01 -0.81 -4.64
N ARG A 92 9.58 -0.97 -3.43
CA ARG A 92 10.97 -1.41 -3.24
C ARG A 92 11.25 -2.77 -3.89
N GLN A 93 10.31 -3.72 -3.78
CA GLN A 93 10.49 -5.05 -4.38
C GLN A 93 10.33 -5.02 -5.90
N LEU A 94 9.44 -4.22 -6.43
CA LEU A 94 9.30 -4.04 -7.87
C LEU A 94 10.57 -3.41 -8.45
N GLU A 95 11.15 -2.41 -7.80
CA GLU A 95 12.35 -1.73 -8.26
C GLU A 95 13.51 -2.72 -8.52
N TYR A 96 13.92 -3.49 -7.50
CA TYR A 96 15.06 -4.39 -7.71
C TYR A 96 14.73 -5.59 -8.59
N LYS A 97 13.49 -6.14 -8.51
CA LYS A 97 13.12 -7.30 -9.32
C LYS A 97 12.96 -6.96 -10.80
N THR A 98 12.41 -5.80 -11.12
CA THR A 98 12.30 -5.31 -12.50
C THR A 98 13.71 -5.08 -13.07
N ARG A 99 14.59 -4.41 -12.29
CA ARG A 99 16.00 -4.21 -12.68
C ARG A 99 16.72 -5.53 -12.92
N TRP A 100 16.57 -6.54 -12.07
CA TRP A 100 17.21 -7.87 -12.27
C TRP A 100 16.75 -8.58 -13.55
N ARG A 101 15.58 -8.24 -14.06
CA ARG A 101 15.03 -8.79 -15.30
C ARG A 101 15.26 -7.93 -16.54
N GLY A 102 16.05 -6.86 -16.41
CA GLY A 102 16.32 -5.94 -17.51
C GLY A 102 15.13 -5.04 -17.86
N GLY A 103 14.09 -4.99 -17.00
CA GLY A 103 12.95 -4.09 -17.16
C GLY A 103 13.17 -2.73 -16.51
N LEU A 104 12.17 -1.85 -16.65
CA LEU A 104 12.18 -0.49 -16.14
C LEU A 104 11.01 -0.24 -15.19
N LEU A 105 11.31 0.35 -14.02
CA LEU A 105 10.29 0.91 -13.11
C LEU A 105 10.28 2.42 -13.25
N VAL A 106 9.11 2.99 -13.56
CA VAL A 106 8.90 4.43 -13.69
C VAL A 106 8.00 4.93 -12.58
N SER A 107 8.50 5.87 -11.79
CA SER A 107 7.71 6.55 -10.76
C SER A 107 6.96 7.73 -11.35
N VAL A 108 5.65 7.82 -11.09
CA VAL A 108 4.79 8.89 -11.59
C VAL A 108 4.18 9.70 -10.44
N PRO A 109 4.02 11.03 -10.59
CA PRO A 109 3.37 11.83 -9.56
C PRO A 109 1.93 11.39 -9.33
N PRO A 110 1.46 11.25 -8.08
CA PRO A 110 0.12 10.75 -7.78
C PRO A 110 -1.01 11.78 -8.01
N GLN A 111 -0.65 13.04 -8.32
CA GLN A 111 -1.63 14.12 -8.46
C GLN A 111 -2.50 13.93 -9.71
N ASN A 112 -3.80 13.85 -9.49
CA ASN A 112 -4.83 13.76 -10.54
C ASN A 112 -4.79 12.51 -11.43
N THR A 113 -3.98 11.49 -11.15
CA THR A 113 -3.89 10.25 -11.93
C THR A 113 -5.26 9.61 -12.17
N SER A 114 -6.16 9.61 -11.17
CA SER A 114 -7.52 9.08 -11.26
C SER A 114 -8.55 10.05 -11.87
N ARG A 115 -8.16 11.29 -12.21
CA ARG A 115 -9.07 12.35 -12.66
C ARG A 115 -8.73 12.86 -14.05
N LYS A 116 -7.48 12.69 -14.49
CA LYS A 116 -6.97 13.18 -15.76
C LYS A 116 -7.40 12.26 -16.90
N CYS A 117 -7.95 12.82 -17.95
CA CYS A 117 -8.29 12.07 -19.15
C CYS A 117 -7.00 11.75 -19.93
N PRO A 118 -6.75 10.49 -20.34
CA PRO A 118 -5.56 10.14 -21.10
C PRO A 118 -5.53 10.77 -22.51
N GLU A 119 -6.68 11.01 -23.13
CA GLU A 119 -6.77 11.57 -24.47
C GLU A 119 -6.65 13.10 -24.50
N CYS A 120 -7.56 13.80 -23.78
CA CYS A 120 -7.64 15.26 -23.85
C CYS A 120 -6.92 15.96 -22.68
N GLN A 121 -6.30 15.23 -21.75
CA GLN A 121 -5.59 15.74 -20.56
C GLN A 121 -6.49 16.56 -19.59
N HIS A 122 -7.80 16.65 -19.85
CA HIS A 122 -8.75 17.34 -18.97
C HIS A 122 -8.82 16.71 -17.58
N ILE A 123 -8.81 17.53 -16.53
CA ILE A 123 -8.92 17.08 -15.14
C ILE A 123 -10.37 17.23 -14.67
N ALA A 124 -11.10 16.13 -14.54
CA ALA A 124 -12.49 16.14 -14.07
C ALA A 124 -12.60 16.60 -12.61
N ALA A 125 -13.63 17.40 -12.27
CA ALA A 125 -13.88 17.87 -10.91
C ALA A 125 -14.18 16.75 -9.91
N ARG A 126 -14.78 15.66 -10.36
CA ARG A 126 -15.05 14.43 -9.56
C ARG A 126 -14.31 13.24 -10.11
N ARG A 127 -13.91 12.32 -9.21
CA ARG A 127 -13.38 11.00 -9.61
C ARG A 127 -14.45 10.27 -10.41
N LYS A 128 -14.16 9.89 -11.67
CA LYS A 128 -15.04 9.01 -12.44
C LYS A 128 -15.06 7.65 -11.76
N ARG A 129 -16.26 7.13 -11.45
CA ARG A 129 -16.45 5.78 -10.85
C ARG A 129 -16.23 4.63 -11.86
N SER A 130 -16.02 4.93 -13.12
CA SER A 130 -15.73 3.91 -14.12
C SER A 130 -14.26 3.50 -14.03
N LEU A 131 -14.03 2.25 -13.63
CA LEU A 131 -12.83 1.52 -14.01
C LEU A 131 -12.76 1.56 -15.54
N PHE A 132 -11.83 2.31 -16.10
CA PHE A 132 -11.49 2.14 -17.50
C PHE A 132 -10.77 0.80 -17.62
N VAL A 133 -11.54 -0.23 -17.98
CA VAL A 133 -10.99 -1.44 -18.57
C VAL A 133 -10.57 -1.04 -19.97
N TRP A 134 -9.30 -0.86 -20.18
CA TRP A 134 -8.74 -0.69 -21.52
C TRP A 134 -8.88 -2.02 -22.25
N SER A 135 -9.62 -2.03 -23.37
CA SER A 135 -9.65 -3.14 -24.30
C SER A 135 -8.26 -3.33 -24.93
N ALA A 136 -7.85 -4.58 -25.06
CA ALA A 136 -6.51 -5.05 -25.36
C ALA A 136 -6.00 -4.78 -26.79
N ASP A 137 -6.66 -3.93 -27.60
CA ASP A 137 -6.35 -3.74 -29.03
C ASP A 137 -5.50 -2.53 -29.38
N SER A 138 -5.10 -1.73 -28.40
CA SER A 138 -4.15 -0.63 -28.62
C SER A 138 -3.03 -0.71 -27.61
N GLN A 139 -1.85 -1.10 -28.06
CA GLN A 139 -0.53 -1.19 -27.40
C GLN A 139 -0.48 -0.93 -25.88
N PRO A 140 0.02 -1.87 -25.06
CA PRO A 140 -0.22 -1.92 -23.62
C PRO A 140 0.65 -0.95 -22.82
N MET A 141 0.10 0.21 -22.46
CA MET A 141 0.57 0.95 -21.29
C MET A 141 -0.30 0.52 -20.10
N GLN A 142 0.11 -0.49 -19.36
CA GLN A 142 -0.59 -0.90 -18.16
C GLN A 142 -0.16 -0.02 -16.98
N ILE A 143 -1.03 0.89 -16.56
CA ILE A 143 -0.89 1.60 -15.28
C ILE A 143 -1.42 0.67 -14.20
N LEU A 144 -0.52 0.10 -13.40
CA LEU A 144 -0.89 -0.68 -12.23
C LEU A 144 -1.24 0.29 -11.11
N LEU A 145 -2.53 0.53 -10.89
CA LEU A 145 -3.00 1.20 -9.67
C LEU A 145 -2.83 0.23 -8.51
N ALA A 146 -1.82 0.48 -7.67
CA ALA A 146 -1.75 -0.16 -6.35
C ALA A 146 -2.93 0.32 -5.50
N LEU A 147 -3.76 -0.62 -5.05
CA LEU A 147 -4.92 -0.46 -4.16
C LEU A 147 -4.54 0.11 -2.80
#